data_f1ba7c360e6f0d8ef41335835dbc0fc5
#
_entry.id   f1ba7c360e6f0d8ef41335835dbc0fc5
#
_cell.length_a   1.000
_cell.length_b   1.000
_cell.length_c   1.000
_cell.angle_alpha   90.00
_cell.angle_beta   90.00
_cell.angle_gamma   90.00
#
_symmetry.space_group_name_H-M   'P 1'
#
loop_
_entity.id
_entity.type
_entity.pdbx_description
1 polymer ?
#
loop_
_entity_poly.entity_id
_entity_poly.type
_entity_poly.pdbx_seq_one_letter_code
_entity_poly.pdbx_strand_id
1 'polypeptide(L)'
;LNGRLLGGVVWGIWHWPLMLLVGYEYGTNYLGAPLLGLVVWCVVCFALNTLLDILYERTECIWVPAIAHGAFNAIAALPQVLVTPADTYYNVLGPMPIGLISALPMLAAAVWLTLREMKQEEKN
;
A
#
# COMPACT_ATOMS: atom_id res chain seq x y z
N LEU A 1 -17.11 0.70 -2.80
CA LEU A 1 -16.26 -0.11 -1.90
C LEU A 1 -15.75 -1.38 -2.59
N ASN A 2 -16.61 -2.20 -3.21
CA ASN A 2 -16.21 -3.48 -3.83
C ASN A 2 -15.17 -3.32 -4.94
N GLY A 3 -15.28 -2.27 -5.76
CA GLY A 3 -14.29 -1.95 -6.80
C GLY A 3 -12.92 -1.61 -6.21
N ARG A 4 -12.88 -0.83 -5.16
CA ARG A 4 -11.63 -0.45 -4.45
C ARG A 4 -10.95 -1.65 -3.80
N LEU A 5 -11.75 -2.52 -3.15
CA LEU A 5 -11.22 -3.75 -2.56
C LEU A 5 -10.65 -4.67 -3.63
N LEU A 6 -11.41 -4.93 -4.69
CA LEU A 6 -10.98 -5.78 -5.79
C LEU A 6 -9.73 -5.24 -6.49
N GLY A 7 -9.72 -3.94 -6.82
CA GLY A 7 -8.58 -3.29 -7.45
C GLY A 7 -7.31 -3.39 -6.61
N GLY A 8 -7.40 -3.11 -5.31
CA GLY A 8 -6.26 -3.21 -4.39
C GLY A 8 -5.74 -4.63 -4.24
N VAL A 9 -6.63 -5.63 -4.12
CA VAL A 9 -6.22 -7.04 -4.02
C VAL A 9 -5.59 -7.54 -5.33
N VAL A 10 -6.20 -7.24 -6.47
CA VAL A 10 -5.65 -7.62 -7.79
C VAL A 10 -4.29 -6.97 -8.00
N TRP A 11 -4.14 -5.69 -7.66
CA TRP A 11 -2.86 -4.99 -7.73
C TRP A 11 -1.81 -5.61 -6.81
N GLY A 12 -2.17 -5.99 -5.58
CA GLY A 12 -1.30 -6.71 -4.66
C GLY A 12 -0.83 -8.05 -5.23
N ILE A 13 -1.76 -8.88 -5.72
CA ILE A 13 -1.46 -10.20 -6.30
C ILE A 13 -0.57 -10.06 -7.55
N TRP A 14 -0.75 -9.01 -8.34
CA TRP A 14 0.08 -8.75 -9.52
C TRP A 14 1.58 -8.62 -9.18
N HIS A 15 1.92 -8.18 -7.96
CA HIS A 15 3.30 -8.09 -7.49
C HIS A 15 3.87 -9.42 -6.97
N TRP A 16 3.03 -10.40 -6.63
CA TRP A 16 3.48 -11.64 -6.01
C TRP A 16 4.58 -12.39 -6.79
N PRO A 17 4.55 -12.48 -8.13
CA PRO A 17 5.65 -13.10 -8.87
C PRO A 17 7.00 -12.41 -8.61
N LEU A 18 7.04 -11.09 -8.56
CA LEU A 18 8.27 -10.34 -8.27
C LEU A 18 8.72 -10.53 -6.82
N MET A 19 7.79 -10.55 -5.88
CA MET A 19 8.10 -10.78 -4.46
C MET A 19 8.67 -12.18 -4.24
N LEU A 20 8.11 -13.19 -4.89
CA LEU A 20 8.53 -14.59 -4.74
C LEU A 20 9.82 -14.91 -5.48
N LEU A 21 10.05 -14.34 -6.67
CA LEU A 21 11.17 -14.68 -7.52
C LEU A 21 12.42 -13.87 -7.26
N VAL A 22 12.26 -12.58 -6.93
CA VAL A 22 13.40 -11.66 -6.78
C VAL A 22 13.43 -10.93 -5.43
N GLY A 23 12.53 -11.28 -4.52
CA GLY A 23 12.47 -10.66 -3.19
C GLY A 23 12.09 -9.18 -3.23
N TYR A 24 11.24 -8.78 -4.19
CA TYR A 24 10.77 -7.42 -4.31
C TYR A 24 10.10 -6.95 -3.02
N GLU A 25 10.30 -5.72 -2.60
CA GLU A 25 9.80 -5.01 -1.41
C GLU A 25 10.44 -5.44 -0.08
N TYR A 26 10.35 -6.69 0.34
CA TYR A 26 10.79 -7.12 1.68
C TYR A 26 12.07 -7.97 1.68
N GLY A 27 12.60 -8.32 0.49
CA GLY A 27 13.68 -9.29 0.37
C GLY A 27 13.18 -10.74 0.40
N THR A 28 14.10 -11.67 0.60
CA THR A 28 13.78 -13.11 0.64
C THR A 28 13.82 -13.69 2.06
N ASN A 29 14.45 -12.97 3.00
CA ASN A 29 14.63 -13.42 4.38
C ASN A 29 14.06 -12.37 5.35
N TYR A 30 12.77 -12.46 5.64
CA TYR A 30 12.06 -11.59 6.57
C TYR A 30 11.07 -12.37 7.43
N LEU A 31 10.58 -11.74 8.48
CA LEU A 31 9.63 -12.33 9.41
C LEU A 31 8.40 -12.87 8.68
N GLY A 32 8.13 -14.17 8.79
CA GLY A 32 6.98 -14.82 8.19
C GLY A 32 7.04 -14.95 6.65
N ALA A 33 8.26 -14.87 6.06
CA ALA A 33 8.43 -15.04 4.63
C ALA A 33 7.97 -16.43 4.13
N PRO A 34 7.39 -16.53 2.93
CA PRO A 34 6.96 -15.43 2.06
C PRO A 34 5.55 -14.93 2.38
N LEU A 35 4.75 -15.72 3.12
CA LEU A 35 3.29 -15.53 3.24
C LEU A 35 2.90 -14.19 3.88
N LEU A 36 3.58 -13.80 4.97
CA LEU A 36 3.25 -12.55 5.63
C LEU A 36 3.46 -11.34 4.71
N GLY A 37 4.54 -11.33 3.93
CA GLY A 37 4.80 -10.25 2.98
C GLY A 37 3.72 -10.15 1.89
N LEU A 38 3.27 -11.29 1.35
CA LEU A 38 2.22 -11.31 0.33
C LEU A 38 0.90 -10.71 0.83
N VAL A 39 0.53 -11.04 2.08
CA VAL A 39 -0.69 -10.52 2.71
C VAL A 39 -0.53 -9.03 3.04
N VAL A 40 0.57 -8.63 3.66
CA VAL A 40 0.84 -7.23 4.01
C VAL A 40 0.85 -6.36 2.76
N TRP A 41 1.46 -6.85 1.68
CA TRP A 41 1.47 -6.13 0.41
C TRP A 41 0.07 -5.90 -0.16
N CYS A 42 -0.81 -6.89 -0.10
CA CYS A 42 -2.22 -6.71 -0.51
C CYS A 42 -2.93 -5.66 0.34
N VAL A 43 -2.67 -5.60 1.65
CA VAL A 43 -3.23 -4.56 2.54
C VAL A 43 -2.71 -3.18 2.18
N VAL A 44 -1.41 -3.05 1.90
CA VAL A 44 -0.79 -1.79 1.46
C VAL A 44 -1.38 -1.34 0.11
N CYS A 45 -1.45 -2.26 -0.86
CA CYS A 45 -2.04 -1.96 -2.17
C CYS A 45 -3.51 -1.57 -2.06
N PHE A 46 -4.30 -2.22 -1.20
CA PHE A 46 -5.68 -1.83 -0.95
C PHE A 46 -5.78 -0.40 -0.39
N ALA A 47 -4.98 -0.06 0.62
CA ALA A 47 -5.00 1.26 1.22
C ALA A 47 -4.60 2.34 0.20
N LEU A 48 -3.50 2.12 -0.52
CA LEU A 48 -3.02 3.06 -1.53
C LEU A 48 -3.99 3.20 -2.69
N ASN A 49 -4.50 2.08 -3.23
CA ASN A 49 -5.51 2.09 -4.30
C ASN A 49 -6.75 2.89 -3.89
N THR A 50 -7.23 2.70 -2.66
CA THR A 50 -8.40 3.44 -2.14
C THR A 50 -8.14 4.94 -2.12
N LEU A 51 -6.96 5.38 -1.66
CA LEU A 51 -6.62 6.81 -1.62
C LEU A 51 -6.47 7.41 -3.02
N LEU A 52 -5.83 6.69 -3.94
CA LEU A 52 -5.67 7.12 -5.33
C LEU A 52 -7.01 7.22 -6.06
N ASP A 53 -7.91 6.28 -5.82
CA ASP A 53 -9.26 6.25 -6.37
C ASP A 53 -10.09 7.44 -5.88
N ILE A 54 -10.06 7.73 -4.57
CA ILE A 54 -10.71 8.91 -3.97
C ILE A 54 -10.14 10.21 -4.56
N LEU A 55 -8.84 10.29 -4.79
CA LEU A 55 -8.21 11.45 -5.43
C LEU A 55 -8.72 11.62 -6.85
N TYR A 56 -8.84 10.54 -7.61
CA TYR A 56 -9.37 10.57 -8.96
C TYR A 56 -10.83 11.00 -8.97
N GLU A 57 -11.69 10.41 -8.15
CA GLU A 57 -13.11 10.75 -8.07
C GLU A 57 -13.36 12.22 -7.74
N ARG A 58 -12.52 12.81 -6.87
CA ARG A 58 -12.65 14.21 -6.46
C ARG A 58 -12.13 15.22 -7.46
N THR A 59 -11.19 14.82 -8.29
CA THR A 59 -10.50 15.75 -9.20
C THR A 59 -10.85 15.53 -10.65
N GLU A 60 -11.40 14.35 -10.98
CA GLU A 60 -11.66 13.88 -12.34
C GLU A 60 -10.44 14.02 -13.28
N CYS A 61 -9.23 14.03 -12.67
CA CYS A 61 -7.98 14.25 -13.37
C CYS A 61 -7.00 13.12 -13.06
N ILE A 62 -6.63 12.33 -14.07
CA ILE A 62 -5.72 11.19 -13.91
C ILE A 62 -4.31 11.59 -13.43
N TRP A 63 -3.88 12.82 -13.71
CA TRP A 63 -2.56 13.28 -13.30
C TRP A 63 -2.42 13.41 -11.78
N VAL A 64 -3.50 13.70 -11.06
CA VAL A 64 -3.46 13.85 -9.61
C VAL A 64 -3.10 12.54 -8.90
N PRO A 65 -3.82 11.42 -9.10
CA PRO A 65 -3.41 10.13 -8.52
C PRO A 65 -2.08 9.63 -9.10
N ALA A 66 -1.74 9.91 -10.37
CA ALA A 66 -0.47 9.51 -10.93
C ALA A 66 0.72 10.19 -10.23
N ILE A 67 0.65 11.49 -9.96
CA ILE A 67 1.67 12.25 -9.21
C ILE A 67 1.71 11.76 -7.75
N ALA A 68 0.56 11.55 -7.12
CA ALA A 68 0.49 11.05 -5.75
C ALA A 68 1.14 9.66 -5.62
N HIS A 69 0.89 8.76 -6.57
CA HIS A 69 1.54 7.44 -6.62
C HIS A 69 3.06 7.55 -6.81
N GLY A 70 3.51 8.38 -7.75
CA GLY A 70 4.95 8.61 -7.95
C GLY A 70 5.63 9.20 -6.72
N ALA A 71 4.99 10.16 -6.03
CA ALA A 71 5.48 10.72 -4.78
C ALA A 71 5.55 9.67 -3.66
N PHE A 72 4.53 8.81 -3.53
CA PHE A 72 4.55 7.69 -2.60
C PHE A 72 5.74 6.76 -2.86
N ASN A 73 5.98 6.36 -4.11
CA ASN A 73 7.10 5.50 -4.47
C ASN A 73 8.46 6.14 -4.14
N ALA A 74 8.61 7.44 -4.39
CA ALA A 74 9.83 8.17 -4.04
C ALA A 74 10.07 8.19 -2.53
N ILE A 75 9.03 8.45 -1.73
CA ILE A 75 9.12 8.46 -0.26
C ILE A 75 9.34 7.04 0.28
N ALA A 76 8.70 6.03 -0.29
CA ALA A 76 8.85 4.63 0.13
C ALA A 76 10.29 4.12 -0.05
N ALA A 77 11.02 4.63 -1.04
CA ALA A 77 12.40 4.25 -1.30
C ALA A 77 13.42 4.91 -0.33
N LEU A 78 13.08 6.05 0.29
CA LEU A 78 14.02 6.80 1.13
C LEU A 78 14.56 6.01 2.34
N PRO A 79 13.73 5.28 3.13
CA PRO A 79 14.23 4.53 4.28
C PRO A 79 15.23 3.44 3.91
N GLN A 80 15.18 2.90 2.69
CA GLN A 80 16.12 1.88 2.22
C GLN A 80 17.57 2.38 2.20
N VAL A 81 17.77 3.69 2.01
CA VAL A 81 19.10 4.32 2.02
C VAL A 81 19.64 4.45 3.44
N LEU A 82 18.75 4.44 4.44
CA LEU A 82 19.07 4.67 5.85
C LEU A 82 19.14 3.39 6.67
N VAL A 83 18.57 2.28 6.17
CA VAL A 83 18.51 0.99 6.88
C VAL A 83 19.75 0.16 6.54
N THR A 84 20.41 -0.39 7.58
CA THR A 84 21.54 -1.29 7.38
C THR A 84 21.06 -2.69 6.94
N PRO A 85 21.88 -3.47 6.20
CA PRO A 85 21.51 -4.83 5.77
C PRO A 85 21.11 -5.78 6.92
N ALA A 86 21.61 -5.53 8.14
CA ALA A 86 21.27 -6.33 9.31
C ALA A 86 19.81 -6.15 9.79
N ASP A 87 19.19 -5.00 9.45
CA ASP A 87 17.87 -4.64 9.96
C ASP A 87 16.72 -5.06 9.02
N THR A 88 17.05 -5.72 7.91
CA THR A 88 16.06 -6.05 6.86
C THR A 88 15.06 -7.13 7.24
N TYR A 89 15.35 -7.94 8.29
CA TYR A 89 14.46 -9.02 8.73
C TYR A 89 13.05 -8.53 9.11
N TYR A 90 12.95 -7.34 9.68
CA TYR A 90 11.67 -6.74 10.08
C TYR A 90 11.06 -5.78 9.06
N ASN A 91 11.57 -5.72 7.83
CA ASN A 91 11.06 -4.83 6.78
C ASN A 91 9.55 -4.98 6.53
N VAL A 92 9.02 -6.20 6.69
CA VAL A 92 7.57 -6.46 6.58
C VAL A 92 6.74 -5.74 7.65
N LEU A 93 7.35 -5.33 8.76
CA LEU A 93 6.70 -4.54 9.81
C LEU A 93 6.92 -3.04 9.63
N GLY A 94 8.08 -2.64 9.15
CA GLY A 94 8.56 -1.26 8.95
C GLY A 94 10.09 -1.23 8.96
N PRO A 95 10.72 -0.06 8.87
CA PRO A 95 10.18 1.31 8.95
C PRO A 95 9.67 1.89 7.61
N MET A 96 9.80 1.14 6.51
CA MET A 96 9.33 1.63 5.21
C MET A 96 7.80 1.79 5.19
N PRO A 97 7.24 2.77 4.47
CA PRO A 97 5.78 3.02 4.41
C PRO A 97 4.95 1.81 3.94
N ILE A 98 5.61 0.82 3.36
CA ILE A 98 5.05 -0.44 2.89
C ILE A 98 5.02 -1.55 3.95
N GLY A 99 5.59 -1.33 5.13
CA GLY A 99 5.53 -2.28 6.26
C GLY A 99 4.18 -2.22 6.97
N LEU A 100 3.78 -3.31 7.60
CA LEU A 100 2.48 -3.45 8.25
C LEU A 100 2.19 -2.32 9.27
N ILE A 101 3.16 -2.01 10.14
CA ILE A 101 2.99 -0.98 11.17
C ILE A 101 3.06 0.42 10.55
N SER A 102 4.01 0.64 9.66
CA SER A 102 4.20 1.95 9.00
C SER A 102 3.05 2.31 8.06
N ALA A 103 2.35 1.31 7.50
CA ALA A 103 1.18 1.52 6.65
C ALA A 103 -0.11 1.82 7.44
N LEU A 104 -0.14 1.64 8.76
CA LEU A 104 -1.34 1.87 9.57
C LEU A 104 -1.96 3.27 9.40
N PRO A 105 -1.20 4.38 9.36
CA PRO A 105 -1.79 5.70 9.12
C PRO A 105 -2.47 5.80 7.76
N MET A 106 -1.88 5.22 6.72
CA MET A 106 -2.44 5.20 5.37
C MET A 106 -3.71 4.35 5.32
N LEU A 107 -3.69 3.18 5.94
CA LEU A 107 -4.87 2.30 6.06
C LEU A 107 -5.99 2.98 6.84
N ALA A 108 -5.68 3.61 7.97
CA ALA A 108 -6.65 4.35 8.76
C ALA A 108 -7.29 5.50 7.97
N ALA A 109 -6.50 6.24 7.21
CA ALA A 109 -7.00 7.29 6.33
C ALA A 109 -7.92 6.74 5.23
N ALA A 110 -7.54 5.63 4.57
CA ALA A 110 -8.34 4.98 3.55
C ALA A 110 -9.69 4.50 4.10
N VAL A 111 -9.69 3.83 5.25
CA VAL A 111 -10.91 3.35 5.91
C VAL A 111 -11.78 4.54 6.35
N TRP A 112 -11.22 5.54 6.99
CA TRP A 112 -11.96 6.72 7.46
C TRP A 112 -12.64 7.47 6.32
N LEU A 113 -11.92 7.70 5.21
CA LEU A 113 -12.48 8.38 4.04
C LEU A 113 -13.59 7.57 3.40
N THR A 114 -13.40 6.26 3.24
CA THR A 114 -14.44 5.36 2.69
C THR A 114 -15.70 5.38 3.55
N LEU A 115 -15.57 5.27 4.88
CA LEU A 115 -16.71 5.32 5.80
C LEU A 115 -17.42 6.68 5.77
N ARG A 116 -16.68 7.76 5.56
CA ARG A 116 -17.26 9.08 5.42
C ARG A 116 -18.08 9.21 4.13
N GLU A 117 -17.58 8.68 3.02
CA GLU A 117 -18.31 8.69 1.74
C GLU A 117 -19.61 7.87 1.83
N MET A 118 -19.55 6.66 2.37
CA MET A 118 -20.75 5.82 2.56
C MET A 118 -21.84 6.54 3.37
N LYS A 119 -21.47 7.25 4.45
CA LYS A 119 -22.41 8.03 5.25
C LYS A 119 -23.00 9.24 4.51
N GLN A 120 -22.32 9.75 3.50
CA GLN A 120 -22.84 10.84 2.68
C GLN A 120 -23.84 10.32 1.64
N GLU A 121 -23.57 9.16 1.05
CA GLU A 121 -24.48 8.47 0.12
C GLU A 121 -25.80 8.10 0.77
N GLU A 122 -25.79 7.64 2.03
CA GLU A 122 -27.01 7.29 2.78
C GLU A 122 -27.92 8.50 3.10
N LYS A 123 -27.38 9.73 3.00
CA LYS A 123 -28.13 10.95 3.33
C LYS A 123 -28.72 11.68 2.11
N ASN A 124 -28.36 11.26 0.92
CA ASN A 124 -28.84 11.79 -0.34
C ASN A 124 -29.89 10.87 -0.98
#